data_4621483a98a947494055bd21de428f4f
#
_entry.id   4621483a98a947494055bd21de428f4f
#
_cell.length_a   1.000
_cell.length_b   1.000
_cell.length_c   1.000
_cell.angle_alpha   90.00
_cell.angle_beta   90.00
_cell.angle_gamma   90.00
#
_symmetry.space_group_name_H-M   'P 1'
#
loop_
_entity.id
_entity.type
_entity.pdbx_description
1 polymer ?
#
loop_
_entity_poly.entity_id
_entity_poly.type
_entity_poly.pdbx_seq_one_letter_code
_entity_poly.pdbx_strand_id
1 'polypeptide(L)' 'TSTERKMGSVRSKLERAREELLEMDGTDYIALGEQQAKISQLESELSALEDAWLDYSEQLGE' A
#
# COMPACT_ATOMS: atom_id res chain seq x y z
N THR A 1 -10.49 -7.13 12.70
CA THR A 1 -9.45 -6.64 13.61
C THR A 1 -8.91 -5.29 13.15
N SER A 2 -8.19 -4.60 14.02
CA SER A 2 -7.61 -3.30 13.63
C SER A 2 -6.54 -3.45 12.55
N THR A 3 -5.81 -4.55 12.52
CA THR A 3 -4.83 -4.85 11.45
C THR A 3 -5.53 -4.99 10.10
N GLU A 4 -6.64 -5.70 10.05
CA GLU A 4 -7.42 -5.86 8.82
C GLU A 4 -7.94 -4.53 8.31
N ARG A 5 -8.39 -3.65 9.20
CA ARG A 5 -8.84 -2.31 8.84
C ARG A 5 -7.71 -1.48 8.24
N LYS A 6 -6.52 -1.56 8.85
CA LYS A 6 -5.33 -0.87 8.34
C LYS A 6 -4.94 -1.39 6.97
N MET A 7 -4.98 -2.70 6.77
CA MET A 7 -4.70 -3.32 5.47
C MET A 7 -5.67 -2.81 4.41
N GLY A 8 -6.96 -2.76 4.71
CA GLY A 8 -7.97 -2.25 3.79
C GLY A 8 -7.75 -0.78 3.46
N SER A 9 -7.40 0.03 4.46
CA SER A 9 -7.12 1.45 4.27
C SER A 9 -5.89 1.67 3.39
N VAL A 10 -4.80 0.95 3.65
CA VAL A 10 -3.57 1.05 2.85
C VAL A 10 -3.82 0.57 1.43
N ARG A 11 -4.57 -0.51 1.27
CA ARG A 11 -4.91 -1.05 -0.05
C ARG A 11 -5.71 -0.03 -0.88
N SER A 12 -6.68 0.63 -0.25
CA SER A 12 -7.46 1.69 -0.92
C SER A 12 -6.58 2.86 -1.34
N LYS A 13 -5.66 3.28 -0.47
CA LYS A 13 -4.71 4.35 -0.78
C LYS A 13 -3.79 3.95 -1.93
N LEU A 14 -3.36 2.70 -1.95
CA LEU A 14 -2.49 2.17 -3.00
C LEU A 14 -3.20 2.18 -4.36
N GLU A 15 -4.45 1.72 -4.39
CA GLU A 15 -5.24 1.74 -5.63
C GLU A 15 -5.43 3.16 -6.15
N ARG A 16 -5.76 4.09 -5.26
CA ARG A 16 -5.92 5.50 -5.62
C ARG A 16 -4.61 6.09 -6.14
N ALA A 17 -3.49 5.78 -5.50
CA ALA A 17 -2.19 6.27 -5.93
C ALA A 17 -1.83 5.74 -7.32
N ARG A 18 -2.15 4.49 -7.62
CA ARG A 18 -1.93 3.90 -8.93
C ARG A 18 -2.80 4.57 -9.99
N GLU A 19 -4.05 4.85 -9.67
CA GLU A 19 -4.95 5.57 -10.58
C GLU A 19 -4.45 6.98 -10.86
N GLU A 20 -3.99 7.69 -9.83
CA GLU A 20 -3.39 9.01 -9.98
C GLU A 20 -2.17 8.97 -10.89
N LEU A 21 -1.34 7.94 -10.75
CA LEU A 21 -0.17 7.77 -11.60
C LEU A 21 -0.55 7.63 -13.07
N LEU A 22 -1.61 6.88 -13.36
CA LEU A 22 -2.10 6.69 -14.73
C LEU A 22 -2.63 7.99 -15.35
N GLU A 23 -3.14 8.90 -14.51
CA GLU A 23 -3.68 10.19 -14.97
C GLU A 23 -2.60 11.27 -15.07
N MET A 24 -1.41 11.03 -14.52
CA MET A 24 -0.34 12.02 -14.52
C MET A 24 0.26 12.20 -15.91
N ASP A 25 0.77 13.42 -16.16
CA ASP A 25 1.48 13.75 -17.37
C ASP A 25 2.82 13.01 -17.40
N GLY A 26 3.04 12.22 -18.47
CA GLY A 26 4.27 11.46 -18.63
C GLY A 26 5.52 12.30 -18.84
N THR A 27 5.39 13.61 -19.06
CA THR A 27 6.54 14.51 -19.21
C THR A 27 7.03 15.09 -17.89
N ASP A 28 6.25 14.97 -16.81
CA ASP A 28 6.63 15.47 -15.48
C ASP A 28 7.34 14.37 -14.71
N TYR A 29 8.64 14.23 -14.94
CA TYR A 29 9.44 13.17 -14.34
C TYR A 29 9.56 13.30 -12.82
N ILE A 30 9.56 14.54 -12.30
CA ILE A 30 9.67 14.78 -10.85
C ILE A 30 8.41 14.28 -10.16
N ALA A 31 7.25 14.67 -10.66
CA ALA A 31 5.97 14.24 -10.07
C ALA A 31 5.78 12.73 -10.20
N LEU A 32 6.17 12.14 -11.34
CA LEU A 32 6.11 10.69 -11.54
C LEU A 32 6.98 9.95 -10.53
N GLY A 33 8.21 10.45 -10.30
CA GLY A 33 9.12 9.86 -9.33
C GLY A 33 8.57 9.93 -7.92
N GLU A 34 7.98 11.04 -7.53
CA GLU A 34 7.37 11.20 -6.21
C GLU A 34 6.18 10.26 -6.04
N GLN A 35 5.36 10.13 -7.07
CA GLN A 35 4.19 9.25 -7.03
C GLN A 35 4.62 7.78 -6.94
N GLN A 36 5.65 7.37 -7.69
CA GLN A 36 6.18 6.02 -7.61
C GLN A 36 6.75 5.72 -6.23
N ALA A 37 7.44 6.67 -5.62
CA ALA A 37 7.96 6.52 -4.26
C ALA A 37 6.84 6.32 -3.25
N LYS A 38 5.74 7.08 -3.41
CA LYS A 38 4.55 6.95 -2.56
C LYS A 38 3.93 5.56 -2.70
N ILE A 39 3.79 5.08 -3.93
CA ILE A 39 3.24 3.75 -4.21
C ILE A 39 4.13 2.66 -3.57
N SER A 40 5.44 2.76 -3.75
CA SER A 40 6.39 1.82 -3.19
C SER A 40 6.30 1.78 -1.65
N GLN A 41 6.17 2.94 -1.02
CA GLN A 41 6.01 3.02 0.42
C GLN A 41 4.71 2.36 0.88
N LEU A 42 3.61 2.60 0.19
CA LEU A 42 2.32 1.97 0.50
C LEU A 42 2.37 0.45 0.33
N GLU A 43 3.03 -0.02 -0.72
CA GLU A 43 3.22 -1.47 -0.92
C GLU A 43 4.03 -2.08 0.22
N SER A 44 5.07 -1.40 0.67
CA SER A 44 5.89 -1.84 1.80
C SER A 44 5.08 -1.89 3.10
N GLU A 45 4.27 -0.88 3.35
CA GLU A 45 3.39 -0.86 4.52
C GLU A 45 2.37 -2.00 4.48
N LEU A 46 1.77 -2.24 3.33
CA LEU A 46 0.81 -3.33 3.15
C LEU A 46 1.47 -4.67 3.40
N SER A 47 2.66 -4.89 2.86
CA SER A 47 3.42 -6.12 3.06
C SER A 47 3.72 -6.35 4.54
N ALA A 48 4.13 -5.30 5.26
CA ALA A 48 4.40 -5.40 6.69
C ALA A 48 3.13 -5.74 7.48
N LEU A 49 2.00 -5.16 7.11
CA LEU A 49 0.72 -5.45 7.75
C LEU A 49 0.26 -6.88 7.47
N GLU A 50 0.46 -7.36 6.26
CA GLU A 50 0.14 -8.75 5.89
C GLU A 50 0.97 -9.74 6.69
N ASP A 51 2.26 -9.47 6.84
CA ASP A 51 3.16 -10.31 7.64
C ASP A 51 2.72 -10.33 9.11
N ALA A 52 2.37 -9.17 9.65
CA ALA A 52 1.89 -9.08 11.03
C ALA A 52 0.58 -9.84 11.21
N TRP A 53 -0.31 -9.76 10.24
CA TRP A 53 -1.60 -10.46 10.28
C TRP A 53 -1.41 -11.98 10.22
N LEU A 54 -0.53 -12.46 9.36
CA LEU A 54 -0.23 -13.89 9.25
C LEU A 54 0.38 -14.42 10.54
N ASP A 55 1.31 -13.68 11.12
CA ASP A 55 1.94 -14.05 12.39
C ASP A 55 0.90 -14.14 13.51
N TYR A 56 -0.01 -13.18 13.56
CA TYR A 56 -1.09 -13.16 14.53
C TYR A 56 -2.02 -14.38 14.36
N SER A 57 -2.37 -14.72 13.13
CA SER A 57 -3.20 -15.90 12.85
C SER A 57 -2.53 -17.20 13.28
N GLU A 58 -1.23 -17.32 13.05
CA GLU A 58 -0.47 -18.50 13.47
C GLU A 58 -0.45 -18.63 15.00
N GLN A 59 -0.31 -17.53 15.72
CA GLN A 59 -0.32 -17.52 17.18
C GLN A 59 -1.65 -17.97 17.75
N LEU A 60 -2.74 -17.74 17.02
CA LEU A 60 -4.07 -18.18 17.43
C LEU A 60 -4.33 -19.65 17.11
N GLY A 61 -3.41 -20.32 16.46
CA GLY A 61 -3.53 -21.74 16.16
C GLY A 61 -4.48 -22.09 15.02
N GLU A 62 -4.70 -21.16 14.16
CA GLU A 62 -5.56 -21.36 12.99
C GLU A 62 -4.81 -21.69 11.72
#